data_27573c6df56712c0098978a2d70cde03
#
_entry.id   27573c6df56712c0098978a2d70cde03
#
_cell.length_a   1.000
_cell.length_b   1.000
_cell.length_c   1.000
_cell.angle_alpha   90.00
_cell.angle_beta   90.00
_cell.angle_gamma   90.00
#
_symmetry.space_group_name_H-M   'P 1'
#
loop_
_entity.id
_entity.type
_entity.pdbx_description
1 polymer ?
#
loop_
_entity_poly.entity_id
_entity_poly.type
_entity_poly.pdbx_seq_one_letter_code
_entity_poly.pdbx_strand_id
1 'polypeptide(L)'
;MSAQVTVYRARKVYRSDGSLLDDGAVVCRNGRIAAVEKWPEVRASRAENVDLGEVLLLPGLVNAHTHLRLTHLKGKIAPSKDFVGWLGKIAVRSKLSRRATIQRAIAAGARELLQGGVTTAVEIDVDGLSAETLRSSPLRLLFAHELISFDPAQAEQAASRLLEMAAQLDAEPLRREHGIAPHAPYSVNRELWEALSKRLKARQVGDLSNSGTQHSGLSTQDYPRQADSLSYLLTTHMAESADEIEMFTEGRGRMVRWLRMFGVLPRGWRAPHCSPIAFLEDTGILVTPGIAAHCAFADDADAERLARHGWTVAFCPGTHEYFSRPPYPLERFRRAGIAVCVATDSAASNTGLSMMEEMQRLARQFPNLSAAEIVAAATTIPVQAIGWGKDIGRIEIGCCADLSAWSPCCDGNRLDRTWFEREPPTCTATIIAGQVVAQRSAISL
;
A
#
# COMPACT_ATOMS: atom_id res chain seq x y z
N MET A 1 34.28 12.65 4.86
CA MET A 1 33.73 11.71 5.86
C MET A 1 33.88 10.30 5.31
N SER A 2 34.44 9.35 6.06
CA SER A 2 34.50 7.95 5.61
C SER A 2 33.09 7.40 5.46
N ALA A 3 32.83 6.68 4.37
CA ALA A 3 31.53 6.06 4.13
C ALA A 3 31.21 5.10 5.29
N GLN A 4 30.06 5.29 5.95
CA GLN A 4 29.60 4.34 6.98
C GLN A 4 29.24 3.02 6.30
N VAL A 5 29.89 1.95 6.72
CA VAL A 5 29.66 0.60 6.22
C VAL A 5 29.17 -0.25 7.39
N THR A 6 27.98 -0.83 7.25
CA THR A 6 27.40 -1.77 8.21
C THR A 6 27.13 -3.10 7.50
N VAL A 7 27.48 -4.22 8.12
CA VAL A 7 27.24 -5.56 7.60
C VAL A 7 26.24 -6.27 8.51
N TYR A 8 25.11 -6.65 7.96
CA TYR A 8 24.06 -7.40 8.64
C TYR A 8 24.19 -8.87 8.31
N ARG A 9 24.52 -9.70 9.30
CA ARG A 9 24.52 -11.16 9.21
C ARG A 9 23.16 -11.71 9.61
N ALA A 10 22.66 -12.70 8.88
CA ALA A 10 21.48 -13.47 9.22
C ALA A 10 21.67 -14.96 8.90
N ARG A 11 20.97 -15.85 9.62
CA ARG A 11 21.00 -17.29 9.33
C ARG A 11 20.62 -17.56 7.87
N LYS A 12 19.63 -16.84 7.35
CA LYS A 12 19.23 -16.88 5.94
C LYS A 12 18.89 -15.51 5.39
N VAL A 13 19.32 -15.24 4.16
CA VAL A 13 18.96 -14.02 3.42
C VAL A 13 18.14 -14.42 2.20
N TYR A 14 16.94 -13.87 2.07
CA TYR A 14 16.06 -14.06 0.93
C TYR A 14 16.60 -13.29 -0.29
N ARG A 15 16.70 -13.98 -1.43
CA ARG A 15 17.11 -13.39 -2.71
C ARG A 15 15.91 -13.19 -3.64
N SER A 16 16.02 -12.27 -4.58
CA SER A 16 14.95 -11.92 -5.50
C SER A 16 14.46 -13.08 -6.38
N ASP A 17 15.30 -14.11 -6.58
CA ASP A 17 14.93 -15.35 -7.28
C ASP A 17 14.18 -16.37 -6.40
N GLY A 18 13.87 -15.99 -5.15
CA GLY A 18 13.19 -16.84 -4.17
C GLY A 18 14.10 -17.85 -3.47
N SER A 19 15.41 -17.86 -3.77
CA SER A 19 16.40 -18.69 -3.06
C SER A 19 16.78 -18.08 -1.72
N LEU A 20 17.37 -18.89 -0.85
CA LEU A 20 17.86 -18.48 0.45
C LEU A 20 19.37 -18.66 0.51
N LEU A 21 20.09 -17.61 0.88
CA LEU A 21 21.50 -17.65 1.15
C LEU A 21 21.75 -18.02 2.61
N ASP A 22 22.33 -19.21 2.83
CA ASP A 22 22.73 -19.67 4.15
C ASP A 22 23.90 -18.87 4.70
N ASP A 23 23.85 -18.55 6.02
CA ASP A 23 24.85 -17.75 6.71
C ASP A 23 25.19 -16.50 5.86
N GLY A 24 24.10 -15.84 5.46
CA GLY A 24 24.17 -14.73 4.54
C GLY A 24 24.43 -13.41 5.23
N ALA A 25 25.00 -12.47 4.46
CA ALA A 25 25.21 -11.11 4.93
C ALA A 25 24.85 -10.09 3.86
N VAL A 26 24.30 -8.96 4.31
CA VAL A 26 24.02 -7.79 3.48
C VAL A 26 24.96 -6.67 3.89
N VAL A 27 25.80 -6.23 2.96
CA VAL A 27 26.72 -5.10 3.16
C VAL A 27 26.00 -3.82 2.77
N CYS A 28 25.86 -2.92 3.73
CA CYS A 28 25.24 -1.62 3.55
C CYS A 28 26.27 -0.51 3.49
N ARG A 29 26.20 0.34 2.49
CA ARG A 29 27.06 1.52 2.35
C ARG A 29 26.22 2.72 2.01
N ASN A 30 26.26 3.77 2.84
CA ASN A 30 25.49 5.00 2.63
C ASN A 30 23.99 4.74 2.40
N GLY A 31 23.39 3.81 3.17
CA GLY A 31 21.98 3.46 3.10
C GLY A 31 21.57 2.55 1.93
N ARG A 32 22.51 2.13 1.08
CA ARG A 32 22.25 1.21 -0.05
C ARG A 32 22.99 -0.11 0.13
N ILE A 33 22.47 -1.16 -0.49
CA ILE A 33 23.07 -2.48 -0.53
C ILE A 33 24.26 -2.45 -1.48
N ALA A 34 25.43 -2.76 -0.95
CA ALA A 34 26.69 -2.81 -1.70
C ALA A 34 27.09 -4.25 -2.09
N ALA A 35 26.72 -5.24 -1.28
CA ALA A 35 26.93 -6.66 -1.58
C ALA A 35 25.93 -7.54 -0.80
N VAL A 36 25.67 -8.76 -1.32
CA VAL A 36 24.88 -9.81 -0.69
C VAL A 36 25.64 -11.13 -0.88
N GLU A 37 26.35 -11.55 0.15
CA GLU A 37 27.32 -12.65 0.08
C GLU A 37 27.22 -13.54 1.34
N LYS A 38 27.97 -14.65 1.37
CA LYS A 38 28.14 -15.41 2.60
C LYS A 38 28.93 -14.62 3.63
N TRP A 39 28.55 -14.74 4.89
CA TRP A 39 29.18 -14.03 5.99
C TRP A 39 30.71 -14.14 6.05
N PRO A 40 31.35 -15.32 5.89
CA PRO A 40 32.82 -15.43 5.91
C PRO A 40 33.53 -14.61 4.81
N GLU A 41 32.83 -14.34 3.69
CA GLU A 41 33.39 -13.65 2.52
C GLU A 41 33.41 -12.13 2.70
N VAL A 42 32.50 -11.58 3.52
CA VAL A 42 32.32 -10.11 3.66
C VAL A 42 32.61 -9.58 5.06
N ARG A 43 32.99 -10.45 6.00
CA ARG A 43 33.37 -10.06 7.35
C ARG A 43 34.57 -9.11 7.33
N ALA A 44 34.32 -7.82 7.39
CA ALA A 44 35.35 -6.78 7.33
C ALA A 44 35.76 -6.32 8.73
N SER A 45 37.05 -6.18 8.98
CA SER A 45 37.62 -5.73 10.25
C SER A 45 37.35 -4.24 10.57
N ARG A 46 36.93 -3.45 9.57
CA ARG A 46 36.66 -1.99 9.68
C ARG A 46 35.20 -1.59 9.51
N ALA A 47 34.28 -2.57 9.31
CA ALA A 47 32.86 -2.31 9.22
C ALA A 47 32.19 -2.57 10.59
N GLU A 48 31.08 -1.90 10.84
CA GLU A 48 30.18 -2.29 11.92
C GLU A 48 29.50 -3.60 11.53
N ASN A 49 29.75 -4.68 12.29
CA ASN A 49 29.15 -5.98 12.04
C ASN A 49 27.99 -6.20 13.02
N VAL A 50 26.80 -6.38 12.50
CA VAL A 50 25.58 -6.64 13.26
C VAL A 50 25.11 -8.05 12.96
N ASP A 51 25.20 -8.93 13.98
CA ASP A 51 24.65 -10.30 13.90
C ASP A 51 23.18 -10.27 14.34
N LEU A 52 22.29 -10.57 13.39
CA LEU A 52 20.84 -10.65 13.65
C LEU A 52 20.42 -12.02 14.20
N GLY A 53 21.34 -13.00 14.23
CA GLY A 53 21.12 -14.34 14.78
C GLY A 53 20.38 -15.30 13.85
N GLU A 54 19.62 -16.21 14.44
CA GLU A 54 18.87 -17.29 13.75
C GLU A 54 17.57 -16.77 13.15
N VAL A 55 17.69 -15.86 12.18
CA VAL A 55 16.56 -15.18 11.52
C VAL A 55 16.58 -15.38 9.99
N LEU A 56 15.39 -15.25 9.41
CA LEU A 56 15.22 -15.01 7.97
C LEU A 56 15.21 -13.51 7.72
N LEU A 57 16.12 -13.03 6.88
CA LEU A 57 16.16 -11.64 6.43
C LEU A 57 15.40 -11.52 5.11
N LEU A 58 14.30 -10.75 5.13
CA LEU A 58 13.48 -10.40 3.98
C LEU A 58 13.71 -8.94 3.56
N PRO A 59 13.34 -8.53 2.35
CA PRO A 59 13.14 -7.12 2.06
C PRO A 59 12.19 -6.49 3.07
N GLY A 60 12.34 -5.21 3.34
CA GLY A 60 11.37 -4.47 4.14
C GLY A 60 9.97 -4.58 3.54
N LEU A 61 8.98 -4.86 4.38
CA LEU A 61 7.59 -4.99 3.93
C LEU A 61 7.01 -3.64 3.54
N VAL A 62 6.09 -3.67 2.59
CA VAL A 62 5.42 -2.48 2.03
C VAL A 62 3.92 -2.60 2.20
N ASN A 63 3.32 -1.66 2.90
CA ASN A 63 1.87 -1.58 3.08
C ASN A 63 1.27 -0.62 2.05
N ALA A 64 0.60 -1.16 1.03
CA ALA A 64 0.10 -0.40 -0.11
C ALA A 64 -1.15 0.45 0.18
N HIS A 65 -1.80 0.26 1.34
CA HIS A 65 -3.02 0.98 1.71
C HIS A 65 -3.26 0.88 3.21
N THR A 66 -3.21 2.02 3.91
CA THR A 66 -3.46 2.07 5.36
C THR A 66 -4.09 3.40 5.78
N HIS A 67 -4.88 3.37 6.88
CA HIS A 67 -5.50 4.53 7.51
C HIS A 67 -5.06 4.64 8.98
N LEU A 68 -3.86 5.13 9.22
CA LEU A 68 -3.26 5.21 10.57
C LEU A 68 -4.10 6.05 11.53
N ARG A 69 -4.79 7.07 11.02
CA ARG A 69 -5.69 7.90 11.84
C ARG A 69 -6.80 7.11 12.54
N LEU A 70 -7.20 5.96 11.98
CA LEU A 70 -8.27 5.10 12.52
C LEU A 70 -7.76 4.09 13.56
N THR A 71 -6.46 4.04 13.85
CA THR A 71 -5.87 3.12 14.84
C THR A 71 -6.50 3.26 16.23
N HIS A 72 -6.98 4.46 16.61
CA HIS A 72 -7.69 4.65 17.88
C HIS A 72 -9.04 3.92 17.98
N LEU A 73 -9.54 3.40 16.86
CA LEU A 73 -10.79 2.62 16.78
C LEU A 73 -10.56 1.11 16.79
N LYS A 74 -9.32 0.65 16.87
CA LYS A 74 -8.95 -0.78 16.95
C LYS A 74 -9.77 -1.47 18.04
N GLY A 75 -10.50 -2.52 17.67
CA GLY A 75 -11.34 -3.32 18.57
C GLY A 75 -12.60 -2.62 19.12
N LYS A 76 -12.88 -1.37 18.72
CA LYS A 76 -14.05 -0.60 19.22
C LYS A 76 -15.32 -0.75 18.39
N ILE A 77 -15.22 -1.34 17.22
CA ILE A 77 -16.35 -1.66 16.36
C ILE A 77 -16.27 -3.16 16.11
N ALA A 78 -17.33 -3.88 16.43
CA ALA A 78 -17.37 -5.33 16.22
C ALA A 78 -17.44 -5.68 14.72
N PRO A 79 -16.83 -6.80 14.28
CA PRO A 79 -17.00 -7.33 12.93
C PRO A 79 -18.48 -7.46 12.55
N SER A 80 -18.80 -7.13 11.33
CA SER A 80 -20.18 -7.09 10.85
C SER A 80 -20.23 -7.14 9.33
N LYS A 81 -21.26 -7.80 8.78
CA LYS A 81 -21.59 -7.70 7.34
C LYS A 81 -22.18 -6.36 6.95
N ASP A 82 -22.54 -5.52 7.94
CA ASP A 82 -23.16 -4.21 7.74
C ASP A 82 -22.11 -3.15 7.43
N PHE A 83 -21.71 -3.04 6.18
CA PHE A 83 -20.71 -2.07 5.71
C PHE A 83 -21.22 -0.62 5.89
N VAL A 84 -22.45 -0.33 5.50
CA VAL A 84 -23.03 1.03 5.60
C VAL A 84 -23.16 1.47 7.06
N GLY A 85 -23.62 0.57 7.95
CA GLY A 85 -23.68 0.86 9.39
C GLY A 85 -22.30 1.05 10.02
N TRP A 86 -21.28 0.33 9.52
CA TRP A 86 -19.88 0.52 9.92
C TRP A 86 -19.36 1.90 9.50
N LEU A 87 -19.60 2.33 8.25
CA LEU A 87 -19.24 3.67 7.76
C LEU A 87 -19.83 4.77 8.65
N GLY A 88 -21.12 4.63 9.01
CA GLY A 88 -21.78 5.55 9.93
C GLY A 88 -21.10 5.63 11.31
N LYS A 89 -20.71 4.48 11.87
CA LYS A 89 -19.99 4.42 13.15
C LYS A 89 -18.61 5.07 13.06
N ILE A 90 -17.88 4.85 11.96
CA ILE A 90 -16.58 5.48 11.70
C ILE A 90 -16.74 7.00 11.61
N ALA A 91 -17.68 7.48 10.80
CA ALA A 91 -17.93 8.91 10.61
C ALA A 91 -18.22 9.62 11.93
N VAL A 92 -19.13 9.07 12.75
CA VAL A 92 -19.49 9.64 14.06
C VAL A 92 -18.30 9.63 15.02
N ARG A 93 -17.59 8.48 15.15
CA ARG A 93 -16.48 8.35 16.10
C ARG A 93 -15.28 9.22 15.70
N SER A 94 -14.98 9.30 14.40
CA SER A 94 -13.90 10.18 13.88
C SER A 94 -14.22 11.65 14.16
N LYS A 95 -15.47 12.09 13.93
CA LYS A 95 -15.89 13.48 14.21
C LYS A 95 -15.83 13.83 15.69
N LEU A 96 -16.09 12.87 16.57
CA LEU A 96 -16.04 13.09 18.04
C LEU A 96 -14.61 12.95 18.60
N SER A 97 -13.65 12.47 17.81
CA SER A 97 -12.29 12.26 18.28
C SER A 97 -11.51 13.59 18.30
N ARG A 98 -10.81 13.85 19.42
CA ARG A 98 -9.95 15.03 19.54
C ARG A 98 -8.70 14.87 18.67
N ARG A 99 -8.23 15.97 18.06
CA ARG A 99 -7.00 16.01 17.24
C ARG A 99 -5.82 15.27 17.90
N ALA A 100 -5.53 15.56 19.18
CA ALA A 100 -4.46 14.90 19.92
C ALA A 100 -4.64 13.37 20.08
N THR A 101 -5.89 12.86 20.10
CA THR A 101 -6.16 11.41 20.11
C THR A 101 -5.83 10.79 18.76
N ILE A 102 -6.18 11.47 17.68
CA ILE A 102 -5.89 11.03 16.31
C ILE A 102 -4.36 11.06 16.08
N GLN A 103 -3.66 12.13 16.48
CA GLN A 103 -2.19 12.18 16.36
C GLN A 103 -1.49 11.03 17.11
N ARG A 104 -1.93 10.74 18.35
CA ARG A 104 -1.40 9.58 19.09
C ARG A 104 -1.68 8.26 18.37
N ALA A 105 -2.86 8.12 17.76
CA ALA A 105 -3.22 6.93 16.99
C ALA A 105 -2.34 6.76 15.74
N ILE A 106 -2.11 7.84 14.99
CA ILE A 106 -1.21 7.85 13.83
C ILE A 106 0.20 7.41 14.25
N ALA A 107 0.75 8.03 15.30
CA ALA A 107 2.08 7.68 15.80
C ALA A 107 2.15 6.23 16.35
N ALA A 108 1.08 5.73 16.98
CA ALA A 108 1.00 4.35 17.45
C ALA A 108 0.94 3.35 16.28
N GLY A 109 0.12 3.63 15.26
CA GLY A 109 0.03 2.82 14.05
C GLY A 109 1.35 2.76 13.29
N ALA A 110 2.02 3.88 13.13
CA ALA A 110 3.35 3.93 12.51
C ALA A 110 4.39 3.09 13.27
N ARG A 111 4.36 3.11 14.61
CA ARG A 111 5.21 2.24 15.43
C ARG A 111 4.84 0.76 15.26
N GLU A 112 3.54 0.42 15.20
CA GLU A 112 3.07 -0.95 14.96
C GLU A 112 3.58 -1.46 13.61
N LEU A 113 3.53 -0.64 12.55
CA LEU A 113 4.09 -0.97 11.24
C LEU A 113 5.60 -1.22 11.32
N LEU A 114 6.37 -0.31 11.92
CA LEU A 114 7.82 -0.48 12.08
C LEU A 114 8.17 -1.76 12.87
N GLN A 115 7.47 -2.02 13.97
CA GLN A 115 7.67 -3.23 14.76
C GLN A 115 7.26 -4.51 14.04
N GLY A 116 6.44 -4.39 13.00
CA GLY A 116 5.99 -5.46 12.11
C GLY A 116 6.80 -5.59 10.82
N GLY A 117 8.00 -5.02 10.73
CA GLY A 117 8.89 -5.18 9.58
C GLY A 117 8.52 -4.32 8.36
N VAL A 118 7.57 -3.40 8.50
CA VAL A 118 7.18 -2.47 7.42
C VAL A 118 8.19 -1.34 7.34
N THR A 119 8.72 -1.11 6.16
CA THR A 119 9.66 -0.01 5.88
C THR A 119 9.02 1.09 5.05
N THR A 120 7.95 0.76 4.32
CA THR A 120 7.26 1.68 3.41
C THR A 120 5.74 1.52 3.56
N ALA A 121 5.01 2.65 3.56
CA ALA A 121 3.55 2.63 3.60
C ALA A 121 2.93 3.73 2.74
N VAL A 122 1.81 3.38 2.10
CA VAL A 122 0.86 4.35 1.50
C VAL A 122 -0.18 4.67 2.56
N GLU A 123 -0.09 5.86 3.13
CA GLU A 123 -1.00 6.35 4.16
C GLU A 123 -2.09 7.22 3.56
N ILE A 124 -3.34 6.88 3.83
CA ILE A 124 -4.50 7.68 3.41
C ILE A 124 -4.67 8.84 4.40
N ASP A 125 -4.28 10.03 3.96
CA ASP A 125 -4.22 11.23 4.79
C ASP A 125 -5.38 12.19 4.45
N VAL A 126 -6.32 12.33 5.36
CA VAL A 126 -7.58 13.07 5.14
C VAL A 126 -7.38 14.60 5.19
N ASP A 127 -6.50 15.10 6.05
CA ASP A 127 -6.39 16.52 6.39
C ASP A 127 -4.94 17.01 6.61
N GLY A 128 -3.95 16.26 6.11
CA GLY A 128 -2.52 16.54 6.31
C GLY A 128 -2.00 16.18 7.70
N LEU A 129 -2.85 15.59 8.55
CA LEU A 129 -2.49 15.31 9.94
C LEU A 129 -1.49 14.18 10.08
N SER A 130 -1.58 13.17 9.18
CA SER A 130 -0.60 12.09 9.15
C SER A 130 0.77 12.60 8.71
N ALA A 131 0.84 13.44 7.67
CA ALA A 131 2.07 14.05 7.22
C ALA A 131 2.71 14.93 8.30
N GLU A 132 1.92 15.76 8.99
CA GLU A 132 2.39 16.57 10.12
C GLU A 132 2.93 15.69 11.28
N THR A 133 2.16 14.66 11.67
CA THR A 133 2.49 13.83 12.84
C THR A 133 3.72 12.95 12.60
N LEU A 134 3.89 12.46 11.36
CA LEU A 134 4.94 11.52 10.99
C LEU A 134 6.18 12.18 10.37
N ARG A 135 6.31 13.50 10.48
CA ARG A 135 7.44 14.26 9.92
C ARG A 135 8.82 13.71 10.31
N SER A 136 8.96 13.20 11.52
CA SER A 136 10.21 12.58 12.01
C SER A 136 10.22 11.07 11.98
N SER A 137 9.19 10.42 11.42
CA SER A 137 9.15 8.97 11.30
C SER A 137 10.25 8.46 10.37
N PRO A 138 10.93 7.35 10.70
CA PRO A 138 11.88 6.72 9.78
C PRO A 138 11.19 5.98 8.63
N LEU A 139 9.88 5.68 8.71
CA LEU A 139 9.14 5.05 7.61
C LEU A 139 9.27 5.86 6.33
N ARG A 140 9.39 5.15 5.20
CA ARG A 140 9.13 5.74 3.90
C ARG A 140 7.62 5.85 3.73
N LEU A 141 7.13 7.04 3.48
CA LEU A 141 5.69 7.33 3.44
C LEU A 141 5.31 7.99 2.13
N LEU A 142 4.27 7.45 1.53
CA LEU A 142 3.53 8.13 0.48
C LEU A 142 2.18 8.55 1.08
N PHE A 143 1.96 9.85 1.25
CA PHE A 143 0.72 10.40 1.77
C PHE A 143 -0.26 10.60 0.62
N ALA A 144 -1.25 9.72 0.51
CA ALA A 144 -2.34 9.84 -0.44
C ALA A 144 -3.45 10.71 0.18
N HIS A 145 -3.54 11.97 -0.25
CA HIS A 145 -4.50 12.92 0.32
C HIS A 145 -5.92 12.52 -0.05
N GLU A 146 -6.72 12.20 0.97
CA GLU A 146 -8.10 11.76 0.78
C GLU A 146 -9.05 12.93 0.61
N LEU A 147 -9.97 12.79 -0.34
CA LEU A 147 -11.04 13.75 -0.56
C LEU A 147 -12.39 13.05 -0.72
N ILE A 148 -13.36 13.47 0.07
CA ILE A 148 -14.80 13.16 -0.08
C ILE A 148 -15.48 14.43 -0.58
N SER A 149 -16.28 14.33 -1.65
CA SER A 149 -16.97 15.49 -2.23
C SER A 149 -18.29 15.09 -2.87
N PHE A 150 -19.38 15.64 -2.34
CA PHE A 150 -20.73 15.39 -2.85
C PHE A 150 -21.29 16.54 -3.66
N ASP A 151 -20.73 17.74 -3.53
CA ASP A 151 -21.22 18.96 -4.19
C ASP A 151 -20.52 19.17 -5.55
N PRO A 152 -21.27 19.00 -6.68
CA PRO A 152 -20.70 19.20 -8.01
C PRO A 152 -20.18 20.63 -8.26
N ALA A 153 -20.78 21.64 -7.62
CA ALA A 153 -20.40 23.03 -7.80
C ALA A 153 -18.97 23.33 -7.28
N GLN A 154 -18.45 22.49 -6.38
CA GLN A 154 -17.12 22.63 -5.81
C GLN A 154 -16.06 21.75 -6.52
N ALA A 155 -16.43 20.97 -7.53
CA ALA A 155 -15.59 19.94 -8.15
C ALA A 155 -14.24 20.50 -8.64
N GLU A 156 -14.23 21.60 -9.40
CA GLU A 156 -13.02 22.21 -9.93
C GLU A 156 -12.09 22.76 -8.83
N GLN A 157 -12.66 23.39 -7.81
CA GLN A 157 -11.89 23.89 -6.67
C GLN A 157 -11.32 22.73 -5.84
N ALA A 158 -12.10 21.70 -5.61
CA ALA A 158 -11.70 20.49 -4.88
C ALA A 158 -10.56 19.74 -5.61
N ALA A 159 -10.66 19.61 -6.95
CA ALA A 159 -9.60 19.03 -7.77
C ALA A 159 -8.29 19.84 -7.68
N SER A 160 -8.39 21.19 -7.77
CA SER A 160 -7.21 22.06 -7.63
C SER A 160 -6.53 21.87 -6.29
N ARG A 161 -7.31 21.95 -5.21
CA ARG A 161 -6.79 21.81 -3.83
C ARG A 161 -6.13 20.45 -3.62
N LEU A 162 -6.75 19.37 -4.10
CA LEU A 162 -6.19 18.02 -3.96
C LEU A 162 -4.83 17.88 -4.66
N LEU A 163 -4.73 18.42 -5.87
CA LEU A 163 -3.48 18.41 -6.65
C LEU A 163 -2.42 19.35 -6.08
N GLU A 164 -2.80 20.47 -5.47
CA GLU A 164 -1.89 21.36 -4.75
C GLU A 164 -1.29 20.66 -3.51
N MET A 165 -2.11 19.93 -2.75
CA MET A 165 -1.63 19.12 -1.62
C MET A 165 -0.65 18.04 -2.08
N ALA A 166 -0.95 17.37 -3.19
CA ALA A 166 -0.08 16.34 -3.76
C ALA A 166 1.21 16.91 -4.39
N ALA A 167 1.22 18.20 -4.74
CA ALA A 167 2.41 18.86 -5.29
C ALA A 167 3.44 19.28 -4.21
N GLN A 168 3.12 19.08 -2.93
CA GLN A 168 4.07 19.36 -1.85
C GLN A 168 5.18 18.32 -1.91
N LEU A 169 6.38 18.77 -2.28
CA LEU A 169 7.57 17.93 -2.31
C LEU A 169 8.29 18.04 -0.97
N ASP A 170 8.57 16.92 -0.34
CA ASP A 170 9.54 16.87 0.74
C ASP A 170 10.96 16.91 0.14
N ALA A 171 11.89 17.51 0.89
CA ALA A 171 13.29 17.67 0.47
C ALA A 171 14.08 16.34 0.41
N GLU A 172 13.48 15.24 0.83
CA GLU A 172 14.11 13.91 0.88
C GLU A 172 13.37 12.93 -0.06
N PRO A 173 13.81 12.76 -1.33
CA PRO A 173 13.28 11.78 -2.26
C PRO A 173 13.25 10.36 -1.66
N LEU A 174 12.28 9.53 -2.05
CA LEU A 174 12.05 8.16 -1.54
C LEU A 174 11.78 8.06 -0.03
N ARG A 175 11.62 9.18 0.66
CA ARG A 175 11.28 9.12 2.09
C ARG A 175 9.87 9.60 2.36
N ARG A 176 9.47 10.66 1.67
CA ARG A 176 8.11 11.20 1.73
C ARG A 176 7.72 11.73 0.38
N GLU A 177 6.61 11.24 -0.11
CA GLU A 177 5.98 11.72 -1.32
C GLU A 177 4.49 11.89 -1.07
N HIS A 178 3.83 12.61 -1.96
CA HIS A 178 2.42 12.89 -1.85
C HIS A 178 1.68 12.37 -3.09
N GLY A 179 0.48 11.87 -2.89
CA GLY A 179 -0.43 11.38 -3.91
C GLY A 179 -1.85 11.86 -3.67
N ILE A 180 -2.78 11.41 -4.47
CA ILE A 180 -4.19 11.72 -4.35
C ILE A 180 -5.02 10.48 -4.08
N ALA A 181 -6.01 10.62 -3.20
CA ALA A 181 -6.96 9.58 -2.84
C ALA A 181 -8.39 10.13 -2.88
N PRO A 182 -8.99 10.35 -4.08
CA PRO A 182 -10.44 10.54 -4.11
C PRO A 182 -11.08 9.26 -3.55
N HIS A 183 -11.84 9.39 -2.46
CA HIS A 183 -12.15 8.29 -1.53
C HIS A 183 -12.75 7.05 -2.20
N ALA A 184 -13.93 7.18 -2.83
CA ALA A 184 -14.64 6.08 -3.48
C ALA A 184 -15.70 6.60 -4.46
N PRO A 185 -16.14 5.79 -5.44
CA PRO A 185 -17.19 6.19 -6.38
C PRO A 185 -18.48 6.69 -5.71
N TYR A 186 -18.87 6.09 -4.58
CA TYR A 186 -20.10 6.47 -3.88
C TYR A 186 -20.00 7.75 -3.02
N SER A 187 -18.81 8.29 -2.83
CA SER A 187 -18.53 9.45 -1.96
C SER A 187 -17.85 10.61 -2.66
N VAL A 188 -17.63 10.48 -3.95
CA VAL A 188 -17.03 11.50 -4.82
C VAL A 188 -17.95 11.70 -6.03
N ASN A 189 -18.39 12.96 -6.27
CA ASN A 189 -19.27 13.26 -7.40
C ASN A 189 -18.55 13.07 -8.76
N ARG A 190 -19.34 12.86 -9.82
CA ARG A 190 -18.84 12.64 -11.19
C ARG A 190 -17.96 13.79 -11.67
N GLU A 191 -18.38 15.01 -11.42
CA GLU A 191 -17.73 16.24 -11.89
C GLU A 191 -16.31 16.37 -11.32
N LEU A 192 -16.09 15.93 -10.07
CA LEU A 192 -14.74 15.89 -9.48
C LEU A 192 -13.86 14.82 -10.13
N TRP A 193 -14.38 13.63 -10.43
CA TRP A 193 -13.64 12.61 -11.16
C TRP A 193 -13.22 13.10 -12.54
N GLU A 194 -14.13 13.75 -13.28
CA GLU A 194 -13.86 14.31 -14.60
C GLU A 194 -12.84 15.46 -14.53
N ALA A 195 -12.96 16.37 -13.55
CA ALA A 195 -12.01 17.45 -13.33
C ALA A 195 -10.59 16.94 -13.03
N LEU A 196 -10.48 15.92 -12.17
CA LEU A 196 -9.19 15.27 -11.87
C LEU A 196 -8.62 14.59 -13.12
N SER A 197 -9.43 13.82 -13.83
CA SER A 197 -9.04 13.15 -15.09
C SER A 197 -8.46 14.14 -16.10
N LYS A 198 -9.18 15.24 -16.36
CA LYS A 198 -8.74 16.29 -17.28
C LYS A 198 -7.40 16.90 -16.88
N ARG A 199 -7.22 17.21 -15.60
CA ARG A 199 -6.00 17.85 -15.09
C ARG A 199 -4.80 16.91 -15.08
N LEU A 200 -5.00 15.62 -14.73
CA LEU A 200 -3.93 14.62 -14.76
C LEU A 200 -3.47 14.35 -16.19
N LYS A 201 -4.40 14.24 -17.17
CA LYS A 201 -4.06 14.12 -18.59
C LYS A 201 -3.29 15.33 -19.12
N ALA A 202 -3.70 16.54 -18.77
CA ALA A 202 -3.03 17.76 -19.20
C ALA A 202 -1.57 17.83 -18.70
N ARG A 203 -1.30 17.35 -17.50
CA ARG A 203 0.07 17.25 -16.97
C ARG A 203 0.91 16.23 -17.75
N GLN A 204 0.39 15.04 -18.03
CA GLN A 204 1.10 14.03 -18.81
C GLN A 204 1.51 14.55 -20.20
N VAL A 205 0.65 15.34 -20.85
CA VAL A 205 0.96 15.95 -22.17
C VAL A 205 2.00 17.08 -22.03
N GLY A 206 1.92 17.90 -20.98
CA GLY A 206 2.89 18.96 -20.70
C GLY A 206 4.31 18.45 -20.47
N ASP A 207 4.45 17.33 -19.77
CA ASP A 207 5.74 16.69 -19.50
C ASP A 207 6.36 16.08 -20.77
N LEU A 208 5.56 15.51 -21.68
CA LEU A 208 6.02 14.99 -22.97
C LEU A 208 6.54 16.11 -23.90
N SER A 209 6.01 17.32 -23.79
CA SER A 209 6.47 18.46 -24.60
C SER A 209 7.80 19.06 -24.11
N ASN A 210 8.14 18.86 -22.84
CA ASN A 210 9.40 19.34 -22.23
C ASN A 210 10.55 18.31 -22.28
N SER A 211 10.26 17.03 -22.54
CA SER A 211 11.28 15.96 -22.62
C SER A 211 11.79 15.73 -24.04
N GLY A 212 12.30 16.79 -24.70
CA GLY A 212 12.94 16.73 -26.02
C GLY A 212 14.31 16.03 -26.01
N THR A 213 14.44 14.82 -25.43
CA THR A 213 15.63 13.97 -25.56
C THR A 213 15.21 12.53 -25.91
N GLN A 214 15.69 12.12 -27.09
CA GLN A 214 15.52 10.81 -27.67
C GLN A 214 16.08 9.71 -26.74
N HIS A 215 15.31 8.69 -26.40
CA HIS A 215 15.80 7.39 -26.02
C HIS A 215 15.19 6.32 -26.91
N SER A 216 16.06 5.72 -27.73
CA SER A 216 15.79 4.58 -28.59
C SER A 216 15.77 3.28 -27.77
N GLY A 217 14.74 2.49 -27.92
CA GLY A 217 14.72 1.04 -27.88
C GLY A 217 14.92 0.35 -26.54
N LEU A 218 13.81 -0.09 -25.92
CA LEU A 218 13.79 -1.22 -24.99
C LEU A 218 12.43 -1.96 -25.06
N SER A 219 12.46 -3.26 -24.82
CA SER A 219 11.41 -4.25 -25.08
C SER A 219 10.22 -4.17 -24.11
N THR A 220 9.05 -4.55 -24.62
CA THR A 220 7.72 -4.49 -24.02
C THR A 220 7.47 -5.52 -22.91
N GLN A 221 8.16 -5.44 -21.77
CA GLN A 221 7.82 -6.19 -20.54
C GLN A 221 8.01 -5.43 -19.24
N ASP A 222 8.40 -4.16 -19.27
CA ASP A 222 8.51 -3.31 -18.10
C ASP A 222 7.27 -2.42 -18.02
N TYR A 223 6.51 -2.51 -16.93
CA TYR A 223 5.42 -1.59 -16.62
C TYR A 223 5.96 -0.15 -16.57
N PRO A 224 5.51 0.76 -17.44
CA PRO A 224 6.15 2.06 -17.57
C PRO A 224 5.61 3.04 -16.52
N ARG A 225 6.27 3.16 -15.40
CA ARG A 225 6.38 4.43 -14.70
C ARG A 225 7.82 4.90 -14.84
N GLN A 226 8.07 5.72 -15.86
CA GLN A 226 9.34 6.44 -15.97
C GLN A 226 9.35 7.54 -14.90
N ALA A 227 10.43 7.58 -14.11
CA ALA A 227 10.65 8.49 -13.00
C ALA A 227 10.84 9.98 -13.42
N ASP A 228 10.54 10.34 -14.66
CA ASP A 228 10.78 11.68 -15.21
C ASP A 228 9.50 12.50 -15.40
N SER A 229 8.31 11.98 -15.03
CA SER A 229 7.07 12.76 -15.04
C SER A 229 6.51 12.85 -13.63
N LEU A 230 6.09 14.04 -13.19
CA LEU A 230 5.38 14.35 -11.95
C LEU A 230 3.98 13.68 -11.92
N SER A 231 3.93 12.34 -12.05
CA SER A 231 2.70 11.59 -11.92
C SER A 231 2.47 11.24 -10.46
N TYR A 232 1.50 11.93 -9.83
CA TYR A 232 1.06 11.57 -8.48
C TYR A 232 0.54 10.15 -8.44
N LEU A 233 0.81 9.42 -7.33
CA LEU A 233 0.06 8.21 -7.06
C LEU A 233 -1.43 8.55 -6.96
N LEU A 234 -2.24 7.83 -7.71
CA LEU A 234 -3.69 7.81 -7.57
C LEU A 234 -4.09 6.52 -6.84
N THR A 235 -4.82 6.64 -5.75
CA THR A 235 -5.44 5.49 -5.08
C THR A 235 -6.90 5.77 -4.74
N THR A 236 -7.75 4.77 -4.77
CA THR A 236 -9.17 4.89 -4.40
C THR A 236 -9.77 3.54 -4.05
N HIS A 237 -10.81 3.54 -3.22
CA HIS A 237 -11.61 2.35 -2.94
C HIS A 237 -12.54 2.07 -4.13
N MET A 238 -12.61 0.83 -4.57
CA MET A 238 -13.43 0.43 -5.72
C MET A 238 -14.12 -0.91 -5.46
N ALA A 239 -15.39 -1.00 -5.78
CA ALA A 239 -16.19 -2.23 -5.72
C ALA A 239 -15.96 -3.00 -4.41
N GLU A 240 -15.98 -2.25 -3.30
CA GLU A 240 -15.63 -2.74 -1.98
C GLU A 240 -16.75 -3.55 -1.33
N SER A 241 -18.01 -3.16 -1.58
CA SER A 241 -19.18 -3.76 -0.93
C SER A 241 -20.32 -4.03 -1.90
N ALA A 242 -21.20 -4.99 -1.54
CA ALA A 242 -22.41 -5.25 -2.28
C ALA A 242 -23.37 -4.02 -2.27
N ASP A 243 -23.35 -3.23 -1.19
CA ASP A 243 -24.16 -2.01 -1.10
C ASP A 243 -23.71 -0.95 -2.12
N GLU A 244 -22.41 -0.87 -2.43
CA GLU A 244 -21.87 -0.02 -3.48
C GLU A 244 -22.31 -0.50 -4.86
N ILE A 245 -22.19 -1.80 -5.13
CA ILE A 245 -22.65 -2.39 -6.40
C ILE A 245 -24.15 -2.11 -6.60
N GLU A 246 -25.00 -2.41 -5.62
CA GLU A 246 -26.46 -2.18 -5.71
C GLU A 246 -26.78 -0.69 -5.96
N MET A 247 -26.03 0.23 -5.32
CA MET A 247 -26.19 1.67 -5.57
C MET A 247 -25.92 2.01 -7.03
N PHE A 248 -24.82 1.54 -7.60
CA PHE A 248 -24.39 1.91 -8.94
C PHE A 248 -25.20 1.22 -10.04
N THR A 249 -25.54 -0.05 -9.87
CA THR A 249 -26.24 -0.83 -10.89
C THR A 249 -27.75 -0.60 -10.87
N GLU A 250 -28.35 -0.45 -9.68
CA GLU A 250 -29.81 -0.46 -9.51
C GLU A 250 -30.37 0.86 -8.98
N GLY A 251 -29.56 1.77 -8.49
CA GLY A 251 -30.00 3.07 -7.96
C GLY A 251 -30.79 2.99 -6.66
N ARG A 252 -30.64 1.91 -5.94
CA ARG A 252 -31.36 1.61 -4.69
C ARG A 252 -30.43 1.03 -3.63
N GLY A 253 -30.94 0.50 -2.56
CA GLY A 253 -30.21 -0.18 -1.51
C GLY A 253 -29.94 0.68 -0.29
N ARG A 254 -29.14 0.10 0.62
CA ARG A 254 -28.84 0.70 1.93
C ARG A 254 -27.96 1.93 1.79
N MET A 255 -26.96 1.90 0.89
CA MET A 255 -26.06 3.01 0.63
C MET A 255 -26.83 4.23 0.14
N VAL A 256 -27.72 4.07 -0.83
CA VAL A 256 -28.57 5.16 -1.35
C VAL A 256 -29.45 5.76 -0.25
N ARG A 257 -30.11 4.92 0.57
CA ARG A 257 -30.94 5.40 1.68
C ARG A 257 -30.12 6.18 2.70
N TRP A 258 -28.92 5.67 3.04
CA TRP A 258 -28.01 6.30 3.99
C TRP A 258 -27.53 7.66 3.50
N LEU A 259 -27.05 7.77 2.26
CA LEU A 259 -26.58 9.03 1.68
C LEU A 259 -27.72 10.06 1.53
N ARG A 260 -28.95 9.62 1.21
CA ARG A 260 -30.14 10.49 1.18
C ARG A 260 -30.52 10.99 2.58
N MET A 261 -30.46 10.14 3.59
CA MET A 261 -30.76 10.51 4.98
C MET A 261 -29.83 11.62 5.50
N PHE A 262 -28.55 11.62 5.09
CA PHE A 262 -27.61 12.68 5.42
C PHE A 262 -27.64 13.88 4.46
N GLY A 263 -28.54 13.87 3.48
CA GLY A 263 -28.71 14.96 2.52
C GLY A 263 -27.53 15.17 1.58
N VAL A 264 -26.62 14.20 1.48
CA VAL A 264 -25.41 14.31 0.66
C VAL A 264 -25.60 13.80 -0.76
N LEU A 265 -26.58 12.92 -1.00
CA LEU A 265 -26.90 12.48 -2.34
C LEU A 265 -27.85 13.49 -3.00
N PRO A 266 -27.50 14.13 -4.16
CA PRO A 266 -28.35 15.10 -4.82
C PRO A 266 -29.76 14.56 -5.12
N ARG A 267 -30.78 15.40 -5.01
CA ARG A 267 -32.18 15.00 -5.26
C ARG A 267 -32.41 14.42 -6.65
N GLY A 268 -31.68 14.91 -7.65
CA GLY A 268 -31.73 14.45 -9.04
C GLY A 268 -30.75 13.33 -9.37
N TRP A 269 -30.01 12.79 -8.38
CA TRP A 269 -29.05 11.74 -8.64
C TRP A 269 -29.71 10.49 -9.22
N ARG A 270 -29.16 9.99 -10.31
CA ARG A 270 -29.56 8.75 -10.98
C ARG A 270 -28.39 7.77 -10.96
N ALA A 271 -28.69 6.48 -10.83
CA ALA A 271 -27.69 5.44 -10.95
C ALA A 271 -27.06 5.44 -12.35
N PRO A 272 -25.77 5.22 -12.47
CA PRO A 272 -25.14 5.09 -13.77
C PRO A 272 -25.47 3.77 -14.49
N HIS A 273 -26.14 2.82 -13.81
CA HIS A 273 -26.51 1.50 -14.30
C HIS A 273 -25.31 0.67 -14.81
N CYS A 274 -24.17 0.81 -14.18
CA CYS A 274 -22.94 0.06 -14.46
C CYS A 274 -22.19 -0.22 -13.16
N SER A 275 -21.09 -0.97 -13.22
CA SER A 275 -20.23 -1.18 -12.06
C SER A 275 -19.55 0.14 -11.62
N PRO A 276 -19.12 0.26 -10.34
CA PRO A 276 -18.33 1.41 -9.89
C PRO A 276 -17.04 1.60 -10.72
N ILE A 277 -16.40 0.53 -11.17
CA ILE A 277 -15.18 0.58 -11.97
C ILE A 277 -15.50 1.06 -13.40
N ALA A 278 -16.58 0.57 -14.02
CA ALA A 278 -17.04 1.06 -15.31
C ALA A 278 -17.45 2.55 -15.25
N PHE A 279 -18.07 3.00 -14.16
CA PHE A 279 -18.34 4.41 -13.92
C PHE A 279 -17.05 5.25 -13.89
N LEU A 280 -16.01 4.78 -13.19
CA LEU A 280 -14.72 5.48 -13.18
C LEU A 280 -14.03 5.50 -14.55
N GLU A 281 -14.15 4.44 -15.35
CA GLU A 281 -13.67 4.42 -16.73
C GLU A 281 -14.37 5.49 -17.56
N ASP A 282 -15.69 5.62 -17.44
CA ASP A 282 -16.50 6.61 -18.14
C ASP A 282 -16.13 8.07 -17.79
N THR A 283 -15.73 8.34 -16.54
CA THR A 283 -15.18 9.67 -16.16
C THR A 283 -13.77 9.91 -16.72
N GLY A 284 -13.15 8.90 -17.28
CA GLY A 284 -11.80 8.93 -17.84
C GLY A 284 -10.67 8.91 -16.83
N ILE A 285 -10.94 8.75 -15.51
CA ILE A 285 -9.89 8.75 -14.47
C ILE A 285 -9.00 7.51 -14.53
N LEU A 286 -9.52 6.36 -15.01
CA LEU A 286 -8.77 5.11 -15.06
C LEU A 286 -7.55 5.15 -15.99
N VAL A 287 -7.47 6.09 -16.92
CA VAL A 287 -6.30 6.23 -17.82
C VAL A 287 -5.01 6.59 -17.07
N THR A 288 -5.13 7.05 -15.82
CA THR A 288 -4.00 7.27 -14.93
C THR A 288 -3.84 6.01 -14.07
N PRO A 289 -2.74 5.24 -14.24
CA PRO A 289 -2.51 4.04 -13.44
C PRO A 289 -2.46 4.37 -11.94
N GLY A 290 -2.98 3.47 -11.12
CA GLY A 290 -3.07 3.69 -9.68
C GLY A 290 -3.17 2.41 -8.87
N ILE A 291 -3.54 2.57 -7.60
CA ILE A 291 -3.85 1.46 -6.68
C ILE A 291 -5.37 1.47 -6.41
N ALA A 292 -6.04 0.40 -6.82
CA ALA A 292 -7.44 0.14 -6.52
C ALA A 292 -7.55 -0.66 -5.22
N ALA A 293 -8.02 -0.04 -4.16
CA ALA A 293 -8.20 -0.73 -2.89
C ALA A 293 -9.45 -1.63 -2.95
N HIS A 294 -9.33 -2.83 -2.37
CA HIS A 294 -10.33 -3.89 -2.22
C HIS A 294 -10.73 -4.58 -3.52
N CYS A 295 -11.54 -4.01 -4.38
CA CYS A 295 -12.11 -4.63 -5.58
C CYS A 295 -12.80 -6.00 -5.32
N ALA A 296 -13.36 -6.18 -4.11
CA ALA A 296 -13.90 -7.46 -3.65
C ALA A 296 -15.12 -7.95 -4.45
N PHE A 297 -15.84 -7.04 -5.09
CA PHE A 297 -17.03 -7.30 -5.90
C PHE A 297 -16.85 -6.95 -7.39
N ALA A 298 -15.60 -6.79 -7.84
CA ALA A 298 -15.29 -6.58 -9.25
C ALA A 298 -15.62 -7.83 -10.07
N ASP A 299 -16.26 -7.66 -11.23
CA ASP A 299 -16.53 -8.75 -12.18
C ASP A 299 -15.38 -8.92 -13.20
N ASP A 300 -15.54 -9.83 -14.18
CA ASP A 300 -14.50 -10.10 -15.19
C ASP A 300 -14.29 -8.87 -16.09
N ALA A 301 -15.35 -8.14 -16.45
CA ALA A 301 -15.25 -6.94 -17.24
C ALA A 301 -14.54 -5.81 -16.48
N ASP A 302 -14.76 -5.71 -15.17
CA ASP A 302 -14.05 -4.77 -14.30
C ASP A 302 -12.55 -5.09 -14.21
N ALA A 303 -12.20 -6.37 -14.11
CA ALA A 303 -10.81 -6.79 -14.13
C ALA A 303 -10.13 -6.45 -15.47
N GLU A 304 -10.80 -6.66 -16.60
CA GLU A 304 -10.29 -6.28 -17.92
C GLU A 304 -10.08 -4.76 -18.05
N ARG A 305 -10.98 -3.93 -17.46
CA ARG A 305 -10.82 -2.48 -17.43
C ARG A 305 -9.58 -2.07 -16.63
N LEU A 306 -9.41 -2.59 -15.43
CA LEU A 306 -8.24 -2.30 -14.59
C LEU A 306 -6.93 -2.75 -15.26
N ALA A 307 -6.92 -3.94 -15.88
CA ALA A 307 -5.76 -4.45 -16.61
C ALA A 307 -5.37 -3.55 -17.79
N ARG A 308 -6.35 -3.14 -18.61
CA ARG A 308 -6.15 -2.27 -19.77
C ARG A 308 -5.46 -0.96 -19.38
N HIS A 309 -5.74 -0.46 -18.21
CA HIS A 309 -5.22 0.82 -17.71
C HIS A 309 -4.03 0.66 -16.74
N GLY A 310 -3.50 -0.55 -16.54
CA GLY A 310 -2.31 -0.80 -15.74
C GLY A 310 -2.49 -0.58 -14.24
N TRP A 311 -3.70 -0.76 -13.71
CA TRP A 311 -3.97 -0.64 -12.28
C TRP A 311 -3.44 -1.84 -11.48
N THR A 312 -2.97 -1.57 -10.26
CA THR A 312 -2.65 -2.60 -9.26
C THR A 312 -3.78 -2.67 -8.25
N VAL A 313 -4.15 -3.86 -7.83
CA VAL A 313 -5.18 -4.05 -6.79
C VAL A 313 -4.52 -4.26 -5.43
N ALA A 314 -4.95 -3.51 -4.42
CA ALA A 314 -4.57 -3.71 -3.03
C ALA A 314 -5.65 -4.55 -2.30
N PHE A 315 -5.35 -5.82 -2.09
CA PHE A 315 -6.18 -6.72 -1.31
C PHE A 315 -5.89 -6.55 0.18
N CYS A 316 -6.95 -6.40 1.00
CA CYS A 316 -6.86 -6.28 2.45
C CYS A 316 -7.53 -7.50 3.09
N PRO A 317 -6.80 -8.63 3.24
CA PRO A 317 -7.37 -9.89 3.73
C PRO A 317 -8.09 -9.76 5.06
N GLY A 318 -7.49 -9.07 6.04
CA GLY A 318 -8.10 -8.88 7.37
C GLY A 318 -9.41 -8.10 7.32
N THR A 319 -9.47 -7.02 6.54
CA THR A 319 -10.71 -6.24 6.31
C THR A 319 -11.76 -7.08 5.57
N HIS A 320 -11.33 -7.90 4.61
CA HIS A 320 -12.21 -8.80 3.88
C HIS A 320 -12.89 -9.82 4.82
N GLU A 321 -12.13 -10.44 5.72
CA GLU A 321 -12.63 -11.34 6.76
C GLU A 321 -13.52 -10.62 7.76
N TYR A 322 -13.13 -9.42 8.20
CA TYR A 322 -13.90 -8.60 9.15
C TYR A 322 -15.34 -8.34 8.69
N PHE A 323 -15.54 -8.08 7.40
CA PHE A 323 -16.86 -7.91 6.81
C PHE A 323 -17.52 -9.22 6.37
N SER A 324 -16.87 -10.36 6.54
CA SER A 324 -17.36 -11.68 6.09
C SER A 324 -17.77 -11.64 4.61
N ARG A 325 -16.95 -11.06 3.76
CA ARG A 325 -17.21 -10.94 2.32
C ARG A 325 -17.16 -12.31 1.62
N PRO A 326 -17.81 -12.46 0.45
CA PRO A 326 -17.64 -13.67 -0.39
C PRO A 326 -16.18 -13.96 -0.70
N PRO A 327 -15.81 -15.17 -1.17
CA PRO A 327 -14.44 -15.49 -1.55
C PRO A 327 -13.85 -14.44 -2.48
N TYR A 328 -12.63 -13.98 -2.16
CA TYR A 328 -11.98 -12.90 -2.91
C TYR A 328 -11.62 -13.36 -4.34
N PRO A 329 -11.86 -12.57 -5.39
CA PRO A 329 -11.72 -13.00 -6.77
C PRO A 329 -10.27 -12.92 -7.30
N LEU A 330 -9.28 -13.42 -6.56
CA LEU A 330 -7.86 -13.33 -6.92
C LEU A 330 -7.57 -13.93 -8.31
N GLU A 331 -8.14 -15.10 -8.60
CA GLU A 331 -7.90 -15.78 -9.87
C GLU A 331 -8.48 -15.01 -11.08
N ARG A 332 -9.51 -14.19 -10.88
CA ARG A 332 -10.01 -13.25 -11.89
C ARG A 332 -8.96 -12.23 -12.25
N PHE A 333 -8.35 -11.60 -11.24
CA PHE A 333 -7.29 -10.62 -11.46
C PHE A 333 -6.05 -11.23 -12.09
N ARG A 334 -5.65 -12.42 -11.65
CA ARG A 334 -4.52 -13.16 -12.25
C ARG A 334 -4.74 -13.45 -13.73
N ARG A 335 -5.93 -13.94 -14.11
CA ARG A 335 -6.29 -14.20 -15.51
C ARG A 335 -6.27 -12.94 -16.37
N ALA A 336 -6.67 -11.81 -15.81
CA ALA A 336 -6.61 -10.51 -16.47
C ALA A 336 -5.19 -9.90 -16.51
N GLY A 337 -4.18 -10.51 -15.85
CA GLY A 337 -2.82 -9.99 -15.79
C GLY A 337 -2.63 -8.84 -14.80
N ILE A 338 -3.56 -8.66 -13.84
CA ILE A 338 -3.47 -7.62 -12.83
C ILE A 338 -2.55 -8.05 -11.68
N ALA A 339 -1.61 -7.19 -11.32
CA ALA A 339 -0.82 -7.35 -10.11
C ALA A 339 -1.69 -7.10 -8.87
N VAL A 340 -1.63 -8.02 -7.90
CA VAL A 340 -2.35 -7.89 -6.63
C VAL A 340 -1.33 -7.84 -5.49
N CYS A 341 -1.32 -6.76 -4.73
CA CYS A 341 -0.55 -6.64 -3.49
C CYS A 341 -1.45 -6.80 -2.26
N VAL A 342 -0.84 -7.03 -1.09
CA VAL A 342 -1.57 -7.04 0.18
C VAL A 342 -1.39 -5.73 0.93
N ALA A 343 -2.40 -5.39 1.73
CA ALA A 343 -2.40 -4.19 2.56
C ALA A 343 -3.23 -4.43 3.83
N THR A 344 -3.05 -3.60 4.85
CA THR A 344 -3.75 -3.77 6.13
C THR A 344 -5.09 -3.08 6.20
N ASP A 345 -5.31 -2.07 5.36
CA ASP A 345 -6.39 -1.11 5.56
C ASP A 345 -6.31 -0.48 6.98
N SER A 346 -7.43 -0.19 7.61
CA SER A 346 -7.49 0.40 8.94
C SER A 346 -7.54 -0.63 10.06
N ALA A 347 -6.96 -0.30 11.22
CA ALA A 347 -7.16 -1.08 12.43
C ALA A 347 -8.62 -1.04 12.96
N ALA A 348 -9.50 -0.22 12.36
CA ALA A 348 -10.92 -0.17 12.69
C ALA A 348 -11.73 -1.28 12.01
N SER A 349 -11.20 -1.87 10.93
CA SER A 349 -11.74 -3.00 10.17
C SER A 349 -10.83 -4.22 10.16
N ASN A 350 -9.86 -4.26 11.07
CA ASN A 350 -8.86 -5.33 11.15
C ASN A 350 -8.46 -5.59 12.61
N THR A 351 -7.75 -6.69 12.87
CA THR A 351 -7.19 -7.04 14.20
C THR A 351 -5.98 -6.16 14.56
N GLY A 352 -5.31 -5.58 13.56
CA GLY A 352 -4.14 -4.73 13.71
C GLY A 352 -3.59 -4.27 12.36
N LEU A 353 -2.33 -3.83 12.36
CA LEU A 353 -1.62 -3.36 11.18
C LEU A 353 -0.44 -4.29 10.82
N SER A 354 -0.59 -5.59 11.07
CA SER A 354 0.45 -6.59 10.82
C SER A 354 0.42 -7.06 9.36
N MET A 355 1.39 -6.64 8.57
CA MET A 355 1.56 -7.14 7.19
C MET A 355 1.84 -8.64 7.15
N MET A 356 2.53 -9.19 8.16
CA MET A 356 2.76 -10.65 8.24
C MET A 356 1.45 -11.41 8.41
N GLU A 357 0.51 -10.91 9.22
CA GLU A 357 -0.82 -11.52 9.33
C GLU A 357 -1.59 -11.44 8.01
N GLU A 358 -1.47 -10.36 7.26
CA GLU A 358 -2.09 -10.25 5.93
C GLU A 358 -1.49 -11.26 4.94
N MET A 359 -0.16 -11.43 4.94
CA MET A 359 0.52 -12.46 4.13
C MET A 359 0.08 -13.88 4.52
N GLN A 360 -0.11 -14.16 5.81
CA GLN A 360 -0.62 -15.44 6.30
C GLN A 360 -2.08 -15.68 5.90
N ARG A 361 -2.93 -14.65 5.97
CA ARG A 361 -4.32 -14.73 5.48
C ARG A 361 -4.35 -14.99 3.97
N LEU A 362 -3.50 -14.31 3.20
CA LEU A 362 -3.34 -14.56 1.76
C LEU A 362 -2.94 -16.02 1.51
N ALA A 363 -1.92 -16.54 2.23
CA ALA A 363 -1.49 -17.92 2.10
C ALA A 363 -2.60 -18.93 2.41
N ARG A 364 -3.37 -18.70 3.48
CA ARG A 364 -4.49 -19.59 3.86
C ARG A 364 -5.64 -19.56 2.86
N GLN A 365 -6.01 -18.38 2.36
CA GLN A 365 -7.12 -18.24 1.41
C GLN A 365 -6.77 -18.79 0.01
N PHE A 366 -5.48 -18.76 -0.38
CA PHE A 366 -5.03 -19.15 -1.73
C PHE A 366 -3.89 -20.16 -1.65
N PRO A 367 -4.22 -21.44 -1.45
CA PRO A 367 -3.24 -22.52 -1.27
C PRO A 367 -2.32 -22.76 -2.48
N ASN A 368 -2.66 -22.26 -3.64
CA ASN A 368 -1.87 -22.40 -4.87
C ASN A 368 -0.77 -21.32 -5.03
N LEU A 369 -0.74 -20.31 -4.14
CA LEU A 369 0.32 -19.31 -4.17
C LEU A 369 1.62 -19.89 -3.62
N SER A 370 2.72 -19.64 -4.32
CA SER A 370 4.07 -19.92 -3.84
C SER A 370 4.48 -18.92 -2.75
N ALA A 371 5.47 -19.27 -1.94
CA ALA A 371 6.07 -18.34 -0.99
C ALA A 371 6.62 -17.07 -1.66
N ALA A 372 7.19 -17.20 -2.86
CA ALA A 372 7.71 -16.07 -3.62
C ALA A 372 6.59 -15.09 -4.02
N GLU A 373 5.43 -15.59 -4.45
CA GLU A 373 4.27 -14.74 -4.76
C GLU A 373 3.73 -14.04 -3.51
N ILE A 374 3.70 -14.72 -2.36
CA ILE A 374 3.27 -14.12 -1.10
C ILE A 374 4.23 -12.99 -0.67
N VAL A 375 5.55 -13.22 -0.76
CA VAL A 375 6.55 -12.17 -0.47
C VAL A 375 6.42 -11.03 -1.46
N ALA A 376 6.29 -11.31 -2.75
CA ALA A 376 6.15 -10.30 -3.79
C ALA A 376 4.91 -9.41 -3.57
N ALA A 377 3.80 -9.98 -3.09
CA ALA A 377 2.57 -9.24 -2.77
C ALA A 377 2.76 -8.19 -1.66
N ALA A 378 3.77 -8.38 -0.80
CA ALA A 378 4.09 -7.46 0.30
C ALA A 378 5.41 -6.68 0.09
N THR A 379 6.07 -6.82 -1.06
CA THR A 379 7.38 -6.19 -1.32
C THR A 379 7.46 -5.61 -2.73
N THR A 380 7.72 -6.42 -3.75
CA THR A 380 8.00 -5.96 -5.13
C THR A 380 6.78 -5.42 -5.84
N ILE A 381 5.60 -6.01 -5.66
CA ILE A 381 4.37 -5.55 -6.33
C ILE A 381 3.97 -4.14 -5.87
N PRO A 382 3.82 -3.87 -4.55
CA PRO A 382 3.41 -2.54 -4.11
C PRO A 382 4.44 -1.46 -4.45
N VAL A 383 5.75 -1.74 -4.42
CA VAL A 383 6.75 -0.73 -4.79
C VAL A 383 6.75 -0.41 -6.28
N GLN A 384 6.40 -1.36 -7.14
CA GLN A 384 6.19 -1.09 -8.56
C GLN A 384 4.98 -0.18 -8.76
N ALA A 385 3.88 -0.44 -8.05
CA ALA A 385 2.65 0.36 -8.12
C ALA A 385 2.87 1.82 -7.71
N ILE A 386 3.75 2.08 -6.72
CA ILE A 386 4.08 3.44 -6.28
C ILE A 386 5.26 4.07 -7.03
N GLY A 387 5.85 3.37 -8.00
CA GLY A 387 6.96 3.89 -8.81
C GLY A 387 8.35 3.78 -8.18
N TRP A 388 8.50 3.16 -7.00
CA TRP A 388 9.79 3.05 -6.28
C TRP A 388 10.51 1.70 -6.49
N GLY A 389 10.03 0.87 -7.42
CA GLY A 389 10.52 -0.49 -7.63
C GLY A 389 11.99 -0.61 -8.04
N LYS A 390 12.63 0.47 -8.52
CA LYS A 390 14.07 0.49 -8.81
C LYS A 390 14.93 0.60 -7.54
N ASP A 391 14.38 1.19 -6.47
CA ASP A 391 15.14 1.58 -5.28
C ASP A 391 14.88 0.69 -4.07
N ILE A 392 13.68 0.12 -3.92
CA ILE A 392 13.28 -0.64 -2.74
C ILE A 392 12.52 -1.94 -3.09
N GLY A 393 12.20 -2.75 -2.08
CA GLY A 393 11.38 -3.98 -2.21
C GLY A 393 12.18 -5.23 -2.56
N ARG A 394 13.49 -5.13 -2.72
CA ARG A 394 14.39 -6.27 -3.01
C ARG A 394 15.70 -6.17 -2.23
N ILE A 395 16.30 -7.34 -1.95
CA ILE A 395 17.67 -7.42 -1.44
C ILE A 395 18.61 -7.60 -2.63
N GLU A 396 18.92 -6.50 -3.31
CA GLU A 396 19.79 -6.44 -4.50
C GLU A 396 20.78 -5.29 -4.40
N ILE A 397 21.94 -5.46 -5.03
CA ILE A 397 22.97 -4.42 -5.09
C ILE A 397 22.41 -3.16 -5.74
N GLY A 398 22.62 -2.02 -5.11
CA GLY A 398 22.13 -0.71 -5.53
C GLY A 398 20.78 -0.30 -4.94
N CYS A 399 19.94 -1.24 -4.49
CA CYS A 399 18.71 -0.92 -3.76
C CYS A 399 19.01 -0.30 -2.40
N CYS A 400 18.07 0.46 -1.87
CA CYS A 400 18.13 0.91 -0.48
C CYS A 400 18.16 -0.30 0.46
N ALA A 401 18.94 -0.22 1.51
CA ALA A 401 19.05 -1.27 2.52
C ALA A 401 17.84 -1.22 3.49
N ASP A 402 16.66 -1.52 2.94
CA ASP A 402 15.39 -1.63 3.66
C ASP A 402 15.11 -3.12 3.87
N LEU A 403 15.21 -3.58 5.12
CA LEU A 403 15.21 -5.00 5.45
C LEU A 403 14.33 -5.27 6.68
N SER A 404 13.83 -6.51 6.78
CA SER A 404 13.11 -7.00 7.95
C SER A 404 13.61 -8.39 8.36
N ALA A 405 13.93 -8.58 9.64
CA ALA A 405 14.44 -9.81 10.19
C ALA A 405 13.34 -10.57 10.96
N TRP A 406 13.20 -11.88 10.70
CA TRP A 406 12.07 -12.68 11.16
C TRP A 406 12.50 -13.95 11.88
N SER A 407 11.90 -14.23 13.04
CA SER A 407 12.10 -15.44 13.83
C SER A 407 10.75 -16.15 14.02
N PRO A 408 10.70 -17.51 13.94
CA PRO A 408 11.82 -18.38 13.64
C PRO A 408 12.27 -18.29 12.18
N CYS A 409 13.54 -18.65 11.94
CA CYS A 409 14.07 -18.85 10.60
C CYS A 409 13.39 -20.07 9.94
N CYS A 410 13.54 -20.20 8.64
CA CYS A 410 13.07 -21.34 7.87
C CYS A 410 14.22 -22.30 7.53
N ASP A 411 13.87 -23.55 7.24
CA ASP A 411 14.78 -24.58 6.77
C ASP A 411 14.90 -24.55 5.23
N GLY A 412 15.86 -25.33 4.69
CA GLY A 412 16.03 -25.48 3.24
C GLY A 412 16.75 -24.30 2.57
N ASN A 413 16.87 -24.38 1.24
CA ASN A 413 17.54 -23.38 0.39
C ASN A 413 16.58 -22.50 -0.43
N ARG A 414 15.27 -22.67 -0.22
CA ARG A 414 14.18 -21.84 -0.75
C ARG A 414 13.15 -21.62 0.34
N LEU A 415 12.52 -20.45 0.35
CA LEU A 415 11.41 -20.19 1.24
C LEU A 415 10.22 -21.05 0.85
N ASP A 416 9.73 -21.83 1.78
CA ASP A 416 8.56 -22.68 1.61
C ASP A 416 7.30 -21.99 2.12
N ARG A 417 6.18 -22.26 1.46
CA ARG A 417 4.88 -21.67 1.80
C ARG A 417 4.44 -22.02 3.24
N THR A 418 4.81 -23.20 3.75
CA THR A 418 4.47 -23.65 5.11
C THR A 418 5.04 -22.73 6.19
N TRP A 419 6.05 -21.90 5.89
CA TRP A 419 6.56 -20.88 6.82
C TRP A 419 5.48 -19.85 7.18
N PHE A 420 4.58 -19.53 6.26
CA PHE A 420 3.43 -18.64 6.50
C PHE A 420 2.25 -19.35 7.20
N GLU A 421 2.22 -20.67 7.26
CA GLU A 421 1.12 -21.44 7.85
C GLU A 421 1.30 -21.74 9.33
N ARG A 422 2.54 -21.60 9.84
CA ARG A 422 2.90 -21.78 11.24
C ARG A 422 2.43 -20.61 12.10
N GLU A 423 2.74 -20.66 13.39
CA GLU A 423 2.57 -19.48 14.27
C GLU A 423 3.23 -18.25 13.63
N PRO A 424 2.61 -17.05 13.78
CA PRO A 424 3.11 -15.86 13.11
C PRO A 424 4.58 -15.61 13.44
N PRO A 425 5.46 -15.53 12.43
CA PRO A 425 6.84 -15.13 12.65
C PRO A 425 6.89 -13.76 13.31
N THR A 426 7.80 -13.59 14.24
CA THR A 426 8.01 -12.31 14.93
C THR A 426 9.09 -11.51 14.19
N CYS A 427 8.81 -10.27 13.85
CA CYS A 427 9.82 -9.34 13.39
C CYS A 427 10.74 -8.99 14.57
N THR A 428 12.04 -9.29 14.43
CA THR A 428 13.05 -9.01 15.45
C THR A 428 13.77 -7.70 15.21
N ALA A 429 13.93 -7.30 13.93
CA ALA A 429 14.51 -6.02 13.57
C ALA A 429 13.94 -5.50 12.25
N THR A 430 13.77 -4.19 12.19
CA THR A 430 13.43 -3.44 10.96
C THR A 430 14.53 -2.45 10.68
N ILE A 431 15.02 -2.49 9.46
CA ILE A 431 16.16 -1.69 8.99
C ILE A 431 15.68 -0.84 7.82
N ILE A 432 15.94 0.46 7.86
CA ILE A 432 15.62 1.41 6.78
C ILE A 432 16.90 2.18 6.43
N ALA A 433 17.22 2.22 5.15
CA ALA A 433 18.45 2.85 4.65
C ALA A 433 19.70 2.40 5.44
N GLY A 434 19.77 1.09 5.77
CA GLY A 434 20.89 0.50 6.50
C GLY A 434 20.97 0.91 7.98
N GLN A 435 19.92 1.45 8.58
CA GLN A 435 19.83 1.79 10.00
C GLN A 435 18.75 0.97 10.69
N VAL A 436 19.04 0.40 11.86
CA VAL A 436 18.03 -0.29 12.67
C VAL A 436 17.09 0.75 13.25
N VAL A 437 15.82 0.71 12.84
CA VAL A 437 14.77 1.68 13.26
C VAL A 437 13.78 1.10 14.26
N ALA A 438 13.66 -0.22 14.32
CA ALA A 438 12.93 -0.94 15.35
C ALA A 438 13.63 -2.27 15.63
N GLN A 439 13.73 -2.62 16.91
CA GLN A 439 14.29 -3.89 17.37
C GLN A 439 13.50 -4.35 18.59
N ARG A 440 13.13 -5.62 18.62
CA ARG A 440 12.64 -6.25 19.85
C ARG A 440 13.87 -6.74 20.62
N SER A 441 13.98 -6.33 21.87
CA SER A 441 14.94 -6.95 22.80
C SER A 441 14.74 -8.46 22.77
N ALA A 442 15.81 -9.21 22.59
CA ALA A 442 15.73 -10.65 22.76
C ALA A 442 15.13 -10.91 24.15
N ILE A 443 13.95 -11.54 24.19
CA ILE A 443 13.43 -12.06 25.45
C ILE A 443 14.39 -13.18 25.80
N SER A 444 15.33 -12.91 26.72
CA SER A 444 16.03 -13.97 27.42
C SER A 444 14.98 -14.71 28.25
N LEU A 445 14.55 -15.86 27.73
CA LEU A 445 13.83 -16.87 28.48
C LEU A 445 14.79 -17.57 29.45
#